data_7bbcab5a37176779b4bac3689d98843d
#
_entry.id   7bbcab5a37176779b4bac3689d98843d
#
_cell.length_a   1.000
_cell.length_b   1.000
_cell.length_c   1.000
_cell.angle_alpha   90.00
_cell.angle_beta   90.00
_cell.angle_gamma   90.00
#
_symmetry.space_group_name_H-M   'P 1'
#
loop_
_entity.id
_entity.type
_entity.pdbx_description
1 polymer ?
#
loop_
_entity_poly.entity_id
_entity_poly.type
_entity_poly.pdbx_seq_one_letter_code
_entity_poly.pdbx_strand_id
1 'polypeptide(L)'
;MDKKEKLNRIFLILLSLFVVMLGYGILLPTLPYYTERLALGANLDTNSINFHIGLLTSIYPFFQLLFVILWGRLSDKYGRKPIIVVGLIGFIVMQLLTGLATSLTMLYIARILGGIFTSAVIPVSNAFLSDITSKKHRTKIMAWSGVAISSGVIFGPVLGSFLSQTNLHFKYSFWILHLDRFSVPFILVALLGFTVLVILIKSFRNTKPVSRFVSGKQKLNFSFSRFFIVLLLLSSVMQFVVTLFETVFSIYGKNQLLFSSNQIGIGFMVCGAIMAVLQPVFATYGEKVLSTKKQIALGLFISGVSLIVFPFLNNEFMVYGLIIVFATGVAMVTPNLLSAVSLLSKNNTGRNISIQSSTNSIGQILGPILGTWMLAGSFYYPFIIAGMVVLFAIGLVYYLNQQSRGMNGALLVGQQKKSNDGP
;
A
#
# COMPACT_ATOMS: atom_id res chain seq x y z
N MET A 1 -16.19 -29.87 0.57
CA MET A 1 -15.08 -29.38 1.41
C MET A 1 -15.60 -29.26 2.83
N ASP A 2 -14.99 -29.94 3.75
CA ASP A 2 -15.32 -29.89 5.18
C ASP A 2 -15.20 -28.45 5.71
N LYS A 3 -16.03 -28.08 6.67
CA LYS A 3 -16.02 -26.73 7.29
C LYS A 3 -14.67 -26.39 7.92
N LYS A 4 -14.03 -27.39 8.55
CA LYS A 4 -12.70 -27.28 9.18
C LYS A 4 -11.60 -27.05 8.12
N GLU A 5 -11.64 -27.78 7.02
CA GLU A 5 -10.70 -27.61 5.91
C GLU A 5 -10.82 -26.24 5.26
N LYS A 6 -12.05 -25.75 5.07
CA LYS A 6 -12.31 -24.42 4.54
C LYS A 6 -11.75 -23.32 5.44
N LEU A 7 -11.97 -23.41 6.74
CA LEU A 7 -11.48 -22.42 7.71
C LEU A 7 -9.94 -22.39 7.72
N ASN A 8 -9.31 -23.57 7.68
CA ASN A 8 -7.87 -23.68 7.64
C ASN A 8 -7.26 -23.04 6.39
N ARG A 9 -7.89 -23.22 5.23
CA ARG A 9 -7.44 -22.58 3.97
C ARG A 9 -7.59 -21.05 4.02
N ILE A 10 -8.70 -20.55 4.56
CA ILE A 10 -8.89 -19.10 4.76
C ILE A 10 -7.79 -18.55 5.65
N PHE A 11 -7.53 -19.19 6.79
CA PHE A 11 -6.50 -18.77 7.73
C PHE A 11 -5.11 -18.72 7.08
N LEU A 12 -4.72 -19.77 6.34
CA LEU A 12 -3.41 -19.82 5.67
C LEU A 12 -3.22 -18.72 4.61
N ILE A 13 -4.28 -18.39 3.87
CA ILE A 13 -4.23 -17.28 2.91
C ILE A 13 -4.11 -15.94 3.62
N LEU A 14 -4.87 -15.71 4.70
CA LEU A 14 -4.76 -14.50 5.51
C LEU A 14 -3.37 -14.37 6.14
N LEU A 15 -2.80 -15.47 6.61
CA LEU A 15 -1.43 -15.50 7.14
C LEU A 15 -0.39 -15.20 6.05
N SER A 16 -0.61 -15.69 4.82
CA SER A 16 0.25 -15.37 3.67
C SER A 16 0.25 -13.86 3.37
N LEU A 17 -0.93 -13.23 3.39
CA LEU A 17 -1.09 -11.79 3.19
C LEU A 17 -0.39 -10.99 4.30
N PHE A 18 -0.56 -11.40 5.55
CA PHE A 18 0.09 -10.80 6.70
C PHE A 18 1.62 -10.84 6.57
N VAL A 19 2.20 -12.01 6.29
CA VAL A 19 3.67 -12.20 6.20
C VAL A 19 4.26 -11.40 5.04
N VAL A 20 3.58 -11.34 3.88
CA VAL A 20 4.05 -10.54 2.74
C VAL A 20 4.05 -9.05 3.07
N MET A 21 3.01 -8.56 3.76
CA MET A 21 2.93 -7.16 4.17
C MET A 21 3.86 -6.81 5.34
N LEU A 22 4.12 -7.77 6.21
CA LEU A 22 5.15 -7.65 7.24
C LEU A 22 6.53 -7.39 6.61
N GLY A 23 6.87 -8.16 5.57
CA GLY A 23 8.12 -7.98 4.83
C GLY A 23 8.23 -6.64 4.10
N TYR A 24 7.11 -6.10 3.61
CA TYR A 24 7.07 -4.74 3.06
C TYR A 24 7.34 -3.69 4.16
N GLY A 25 6.66 -3.80 5.30
CA GLY A 25 6.76 -2.85 6.40
C GLY A 25 8.15 -2.79 7.04
N ILE A 26 8.84 -3.93 7.16
CA ILE A 26 10.20 -4.01 7.73
C ILE A 26 11.18 -3.09 7.00
N LEU A 27 11.02 -2.93 5.71
CA LEU A 27 11.95 -2.16 4.91
C LEU A 27 11.89 -0.65 5.20
N LEU A 28 10.70 -0.11 5.46
CA LEU A 28 10.46 1.34 5.56
C LEU A 28 11.43 2.05 6.51
N PRO A 29 11.59 1.64 7.79
CA PRO A 29 12.52 2.30 8.71
C PRO A 29 13.98 1.88 8.49
N THR A 30 14.24 0.73 7.88
CA THR A 30 15.59 0.18 7.75
C THR A 30 16.30 0.64 6.47
N LEU A 31 15.56 0.96 5.42
CA LEU A 31 16.11 1.24 4.08
C LEU A 31 17.15 2.39 4.06
N PRO A 32 16.93 3.55 4.73
CA PRO A 32 17.95 4.62 4.72
C PRO A 32 19.28 4.19 5.31
N TYR A 33 19.25 3.49 6.43
CA TYR A 33 20.47 2.99 7.10
C TYR A 33 21.15 1.89 6.30
N TYR A 34 20.35 1.02 5.69
CA TYR A 34 20.86 -0.08 4.90
C TYR A 34 21.49 0.40 3.58
N THR A 35 20.84 1.34 2.89
CA THR A 35 21.35 1.93 1.64
C THR A 35 22.65 2.68 1.89
N GLU A 36 22.71 3.50 2.96
CA GLU A 36 23.94 4.21 3.33
C GLU A 36 25.10 3.26 3.60
N ARG A 37 24.88 2.18 4.37
CA ARG A 37 25.90 1.18 4.63
C ARG A 37 26.48 0.59 3.33
N LEU A 38 25.61 0.28 2.36
CA LEU A 38 26.04 -0.30 1.07
C LEU A 38 26.68 0.75 0.16
N ALA A 39 26.35 2.03 0.33
CA ALA A 39 26.90 3.14 -0.43
C ALA A 39 28.27 3.60 0.08
N LEU A 40 28.64 3.32 1.35
CA LEU A 40 29.95 3.68 1.92
C LEU A 40 31.14 3.14 1.11
N GLY A 41 30.98 1.98 0.45
CA GLY A 41 31.99 1.43 -0.44
C GLY A 41 32.07 2.08 -1.83
N ALA A 42 31.10 2.91 -2.20
CA ALA A 42 30.97 3.52 -3.53
C ALA A 42 31.25 5.03 -3.54
N ASN A 43 31.68 5.63 -2.41
CA ASN A 43 31.94 7.08 -2.26
C ASN A 43 30.81 7.99 -2.77
N LEU A 44 29.56 7.60 -2.56
CA LEU A 44 28.39 8.37 -2.98
C LEU A 44 28.12 9.52 -2.01
N ASP A 45 27.76 10.68 -2.55
CA ASP A 45 27.28 11.81 -1.76
C ASP A 45 25.86 11.56 -1.20
N THR A 46 25.47 12.34 -0.19
CA THR A 46 24.18 12.18 0.52
C THR A 46 22.99 12.30 -0.43
N ASN A 47 23.04 13.19 -1.41
CA ASN A 47 21.94 13.38 -2.37
C ASN A 47 21.76 12.15 -3.27
N SER A 48 22.88 11.56 -3.73
CA SER A 48 22.85 10.30 -4.49
C SER A 48 22.30 9.15 -3.65
N ILE A 49 22.69 9.04 -2.38
CA ILE A 49 22.14 8.02 -1.46
C ILE A 49 20.62 8.20 -1.31
N ASN A 50 20.16 9.42 -1.06
CA ASN A 50 18.73 9.72 -0.94
C ASN A 50 17.97 9.36 -2.22
N PHE A 51 18.53 9.67 -3.38
CA PHE A 51 17.93 9.33 -4.67
C PHE A 51 17.85 7.81 -4.88
N HIS A 52 18.89 7.05 -4.50
CA HIS A 52 18.85 5.58 -4.51
C HIS A 52 17.76 5.03 -3.58
N ILE A 53 17.53 5.62 -2.41
CA ILE A 53 16.43 5.22 -1.52
C ILE A 53 15.07 5.42 -2.22
N GLY A 54 14.87 6.56 -2.86
CA GLY A 54 13.66 6.85 -3.64
C GLY A 54 13.43 5.85 -4.78
N LEU A 55 14.47 5.56 -5.57
CA LEU A 55 14.41 4.58 -6.65
C LEU A 55 14.12 3.17 -6.14
N LEU A 56 14.82 2.72 -5.08
CA LEU A 56 14.62 1.41 -4.47
C LEU A 56 13.20 1.25 -3.92
N THR A 57 12.60 2.32 -3.43
CA THR A 57 11.21 2.30 -2.95
C THR A 57 10.22 2.26 -4.12
N SER A 58 10.48 2.98 -5.20
CA SER A 58 9.58 3.11 -6.35
C SER A 58 9.64 1.95 -7.33
N ILE A 59 10.80 1.29 -7.48
CA ILE A 59 10.97 0.21 -8.45
C ILE A 59 10.10 -1.00 -8.13
N TYR A 60 9.84 -1.25 -6.87
CA TYR A 60 8.98 -2.34 -6.42
C TYR A 60 7.52 -2.15 -6.88
N PRO A 61 6.79 -1.06 -6.58
CA PRO A 61 5.44 -0.85 -7.08
C PRO A 61 5.38 -0.67 -8.60
N PHE A 62 6.46 -0.23 -9.25
CA PHE A 62 6.56 -0.18 -10.70
C PHE A 62 6.44 -1.58 -11.32
N PHE A 63 7.24 -2.53 -10.86
CA PHE A 63 7.16 -3.90 -11.34
C PHE A 63 5.87 -4.60 -10.89
N GLN A 64 5.31 -4.26 -9.72
CA GLN A 64 3.98 -4.74 -9.34
C GLN A 64 2.91 -4.32 -10.34
N LEU A 65 2.91 -3.05 -10.76
CA LEU A 65 1.93 -2.51 -11.74
C LEU A 65 2.01 -3.26 -13.08
N LEU A 66 3.22 -3.52 -13.56
CA LEU A 66 3.42 -4.23 -14.83
C LEU A 66 2.95 -5.68 -14.80
N PHE A 67 3.20 -6.39 -13.70
CA PHE A 67 3.01 -7.83 -13.63
C PHE A 67 1.68 -8.28 -13.00
N VAL A 68 0.96 -7.40 -12.29
CA VAL A 68 -0.31 -7.76 -11.62
C VAL A 68 -1.36 -8.31 -12.58
N ILE A 69 -1.47 -7.74 -13.79
CA ILE A 69 -2.43 -8.20 -14.82
C ILE A 69 -2.02 -9.57 -15.36
N LEU A 70 -0.71 -9.79 -15.56
CA LEU A 70 -0.19 -11.07 -16.01
C LEU A 70 -0.53 -12.18 -15.02
N TRP A 71 -0.24 -11.96 -13.73
CA TRP A 71 -0.55 -12.95 -12.67
C TRP A 71 -2.03 -13.21 -12.53
N GLY A 72 -2.88 -12.19 -12.69
CA GLY A 72 -4.34 -12.36 -12.73
C GLY A 72 -4.75 -13.36 -13.81
N ARG A 73 -4.29 -13.16 -15.06
CA ARG A 73 -4.59 -14.06 -16.19
C ARG A 73 -4.02 -15.47 -15.99
N LEU A 74 -2.79 -15.57 -15.50
CA LEU A 74 -2.16 -16.86 -15.22
C LEU A 74 -2.92 -17.60 -14.12
N SER A 75 -3.42 -16.90 -13.10
CA SER A 75 -4.19 -17.51 -12.02
C SER A 75 -5.56 -18.02 -12.47
N ASP A 76 -6.16 -17.37 -13.48
CA ASP A 76 -7.41 -17.85 -14.10
C ASP A 76 -7.15 -19.12 -14.95
N LYS A 77 -5.99 -19.21 -15.61
CA LYS A 77 -5.63 -20.33 -16.50
C LYS A 77 -5.11 -21.55 -15.72
N TYR A 78 -4.20 -21.33 -14.78
CA TYR A 78 -3.51 -22.43 -14.07
C TYR A 78 -4.07 -22.71 -12.67
N GLY A 79 -5.02 -21.90 -12.21
CA GLY A 79 -5.60 -21.96 -10.87
C GLY A 79 -4.91 -21.03 -9.88
N ARG A 80 -5.62 -20.70 -8.79
CA ARG A 80 -5.17 -19.72 -7.79
C ARG A 80 -3.94 -20.20 -7.00
N LYS A 81 -3.99 -21.47 -6.54
CA LYS A 81 -2.94 -22.07 -5.69
C LYS A 81 -1.53 -21.99 -6.30
N PRO A 82 -1.28 -22.49 -7.54
CA PRO A 82 0.07 -22.43 -8.10
C PRO A 82 0.65 -21.04 -8.17
N ILE A 83 -0.18 -20.05 -8.50
CA ILE A 83 0.24 -18.66 -8.62
C ILE A 83 0.57 -18.04 -7.25
N ILE A 84 -0.22 -18.34 -6.21
CA ILE A 84 0.10 -17.91 -4.83
C ILE A 84 1.43 -18.57 -4.38
N VAL A 85 1.65 -19.84 -4.68
CA VAL A 85 2.89 -20.56 -4.35
C VAL A 85 4.09 -19.91 -5.04
N VAL A 86 4.01 -19.62 -6.35
CA VAL A 86 5.08 -18.94 -7.10
C VAL A 86 5.33 -17.55 -6.52
N GLY A 87 4.29 -16.80 -6.19
CA GLY A 87 4.41 -15.49 -5.54
C GLY A 87 5.11 -15.55 -4.18
N LEU A 88 4.77 -16.54 -3.35
CA LEU A 88 5.43 -16.75 -2.05
C LEU A 88 6.89 -17.20 -2.19
N ILE A 89 7.21 -18.05 -3.16
CA ILE A 89 8.61 -18.44 -3.45
C ILE A 89 9.41 -17.19 -3.83
N GLY A 90 8.89 -16.38 -4.76
CA GLY A 90 9.55 -15.13 -5.16
C GLY A 90 9.70 -14.14 -4.00
N PHE A 91 8.70 -14.06 -3.11
CA PHE A 91 8.79 -13.26 -1.88
C PHE A 91 9.93 -13.75 -0.96
N ILE A 92 10.05 -15.05 -0.72
CA ILE A 92 11.11 -15.64 0.11
C ILE A 92 12.49 -15.33 -0.50
N VAL A 93 12.64 -15.54 -1.80
CA VAL A 93 13.89 -15.26 -2.52
C VAL A 93 14.25 -13.77 -2.42
N MET A 94 13.28 -12.86 -2.63
CA MET A 94 13.48 -11.43 -2.50
C MET A 94 13.92 -11.05 -1.09
N GLN A 95 13.28 -11.60 -0.06
CA GLN A 95 13.63 -11.30 1.33
C GLN A 95 15.05 -11.78 1.66
N LEU A 96 15.43 -12.99 1.20
CA LEU A 96 16.80 -13.48 1.36
C LEU A 96 17.81 -12.61 0.62
N LEU A 97 17.54 -12.27 -0.65
CA LEU A 97 18.40 -11.36 -1.42
C LEU A 97 18.54 -9.99 -0.75
N THR A 98 17.45 -9.45 -0.19
CA THR A 98 17.50 -8.19 0.54
C THR A 98 18.34 -8.34 1.81
N GLY A 99 18.12 -9.37 2.62
CA GLY A 99 18.86 -9.58 3.87
C GLY A 99 20.33 -9.90 3.67
N LEU A 100 20.72 -10.47 2.54
CA LEU A 100 22.10 -10.85 2.20
C LEU A 100 22.78 -9.86 1.25
N ALA A 101 22.15 -8.70 0.97
CA ALA A 101 22.70 -7.76 0.00
C ALA A 101 24.03 -7.15 0.47
N THR A 102 25.03 -7.27 -0.40
CA THR A 102 26.37 -6.70 -0.24
C THR A 102 26.62 -5.49 -1.14
N SER A 103 25.68 -5.20 -2.05
CA SER A 103 25.75 -4.08 -2.98
C SER A 103 24.38 -3.49 -3.26
N LEU A 104 24.35 -2.23 -3.72
CA LEU A 104 23.11 -1.57 -4.17
C LEU A 104 22.47 -2.33 -5.34
N THR A 105 23.28 -2.86 -6.25
CA THR A 105 22.79 -3.67 -7.39
C THR A 105 21.97 -4.87 -6.92
N MET A 106 22.44 -5.56 -5.87
CA MET A 106 21.74 -6.70 -5.31
C MET A 106 20.40 -6.28 -4.67
N LEU A 107 20.34 -5.12 -4.02
CA LEU A 107 19.07 -4.55 -3.53
C LEU A 107 18.11 -4.22 -4.69
N TYR A 108 18.58 -3.64 -5.78
CA TYR A 108 17.75 -3.40 -6.96
C TYR A 108 17.18 -4.67 -7.53
N ILE A 109 17.99 -5.72 -7.70
CA ILE A 109 17.54 -7.03 -8.16
C ILE A 109 16.48 -7.60 -7.22
N ALA A 110 16.71 -7.55 -5.92
CA ALA A 110 15.74 -8.00 -4.93
C ALA A 110 14.40 -7.23 -5.04
N ARG A 111 14.46 -5.91 -5.23
CA ARG A 111 13.27 -5.06 -5.38
C ARG A 111 12.49 -5.35 -6.67
N ILE A 112 13.18 -5.55 -7.78
CA ILE A 112 12.60 -5.95 -9.07
C ILE A 112 11.88 -7.29 -8.94
N LEU A 113 12.58 -8.30 -8.44
CA LEU A 113 12.01 -9.64 -8.23
C LEU A 113 10.84 -9.58 -7.24
N GLY A 114 11.00 -8.81 -6.16
CA GLY A 114 9.92 -8.58 -5.20
C GLY A 114 8.67 -8.02 -5.88
N GLY A 115 8.79 -6.95 -6.66
CA GLY A 115 7.67 -6.36 -7.39
C GLY A 115 7.01 -7.35 -8.35
N ILE A 116 7.79 -8.10 -9.11
CA ILE A 116 7.30 -9.12 -10.05
C ILE A 116 6.48 -10.19 -9.33
N PHE A 117 7.04 -10.84 -8.33
CA PHE A 117 6.43 -12.03 -7.74
C PHE A 117 5.37 -11.71 -6.68
N THR A 118 5.57 -10.70 -5.83
CA THR A 118 4.58 -10.37 -4.80
C THR A 118 3.29 -9.77 -5.36
N SER A 119 3.34 -9.19 -6.58
CA SER A 119 2.13 -8.76 -7.30
C SER A 119 1.15 -9.90 -7.58
N ALA A 120 1.60 -11.17 -7.52
CA ALA A 120 0.74 -12.35 -7.59
C ALA A 120 -0.02 -12.59 -6.28
N VAL A 121 0.57 -12.28 -5.10
CA VAL A 121 0.06 -12.79 -3.82
C VAL A 121 -1.25 -12.11 -3.43
N ILE A 122 -1.30 -10.78 -3.34
CA ILE A 122 -2.48 -10.06 -2.81
C ILE A 122 -3.72 -10.27 -3.69
N PRO A 123 -3.70 -9.96 -5.00
CA PRO A 123 -4.91 -10.04 -5.82
C PRO A 123 -5.38 -11.48 -6.02
N VAL A 124 -4.46 -12.44 -6.18
CA VAL A 124 -4.82 -13.84 -6.37
C VAL A 124 -5.32 -14.48 -5.08
N SER A 125 -4.77 -14.09 -3.92
CA SER A 125 -5.29 -14.50 -2.61
C SER A 125 -6.71 -13.98 -2.37
N ASN A 126 -6.97 -12.71 -2.68
CA ASN A 126 -8.31 -12.14 -2.57
C ASN A 126 -9.30 -12.81 -3.53
N ALA A 127 -8.87 -13.13 -4.76
CA ALA A 127 -9.67 -13.90 -5.70
C ALA A 127 -9.97 -15.31 -5.14
N PHE A 128 -8.98 -16.00 -4.61
CA PHE A 128 -9.17 -17.31 -3.98
C PHE A 128 -10.14 -17.26 -2.80
N LEU A 129 -9.99 -16.31 -1.88
CA LEU A 129 -10.91 -16.11 -0.77
C LEU A 129 -12.34 -15.85 -1.24
N SER A 130 -12.51 -15.08 -2.31
CA SER A 130 -13.80 -14.85 -2.96
C SER A 130 -14.40 -16.11 -3.55
N ASP A 131 -13.56 -16.96 -4.21
CA ASP A 131 -14.00 -18.19 -4.88
C ASP A 131 -14.50 -19.25 -3.90
N ILE A 132 -13.87 -19.40 -2.73
CA ILE A 132 -14.24 -20.38 -1.70
C ILE A 132 -15.32 -19.89 -0.73
N THR A 133 -15.71 -18.60 -0.80
CA THR A 133 -16.66 -18.01 0.15
C THR A 133 -18.02 -17.75 -0.51
N SER A 134 -19.11 -18.10 0.19
CA SER A 134 -20.47 -17.79 -0.29
C SER A 134 -20.70 -16.28 -0.36
N LYS A 135 -21.58 -15.83 -1.25
CA LYS A 135 -21.91 -14.40 -1.43
C LYS A 135 -22.23 -13.69 -0.11
N LYS A 136 -22.95 -14.37 0.81
CA LYS A 136 -23.36 -13.83 2.12
C LYS A 136 -22.17 -13.51 3.03
N HIS A 137 -21.07 -14.27 2.96
CA HIS A 137 -19.92 -14.14 3.85
C HIS A 137 -18.70 -13.47 3.18
N ARG A 138 -18.80 -13.14 1.90
CA ARG A 138 -17.68 -12.58 1.11
C ARG A 138 -17.17 -11.27 1.69
N THR A 139 -18.06 -10.34 2.02
CA THR A 139 -17.70 -9.04 2.62
C THR A 139 -16.91 -9.23 3.92
N LYS A 140 -17.35 -10.15 4.80
CA LYS A 140 -16.65 -10.44 6.05
C LYS A 140 -15.23 -10.97 5.81
N ILE A 141 -15.06 -11.88 4.84
CA ILE A 141 -13.73 -12.46 4.53
C ILE A 141 -12.81 -11.43 3.89
N MET A 142 -13.33 -10.53 3.02
CA MET A 142 -12.55 -9.43 2.46
C MET A 142 -12.11 -8.43 3.54
N ALA A 143 -12.96 -8.18 4.56
CA ALA A 143 -12.58 -7.38 5.71
C ALA A 143 -11.42 -8.02 6.49
N TRP A 144 -11.44 -9.34 6.72
CA TRP A 144 -10.33 -10.06 7.35
C TRP A 144 -9.05 -10.03 6.51
N SER A 145 -9.16 -10.04 5.16
CA SER A 145 -8.00 -9.82 4.28
C SER A 145 -7.40 -8.43 4.50
N GLY A 146 -8.24 -7.39 4.59
CA GLY A 146 -7.78 -6.04 4.92
C GLY A 146 -7.08 -5.97 6.28
N VAL A 147 -7.64 -6.62 7.31
CA VAL A 147 -7.01 -6.71 8.64
C VAL A 147 -5.64 -7.38 8.57
N ALA A 148 -5.51 -8.50 7.86
CA ALA A 148 -4.23 -9.21 7.71
C ALA A 148 -3.17 -8.32 7.03
N ILE A 149 -3.54 -7.62 5.95
CA ILE A 149 -2.67 -6.68 5.23
C ILE A 149 -2.24 -5.53 6.15
N SER A 150 -3.19 -4.86 6.78
CA SER A 150 -2.90 -3.72 7.67
C SER A 150 -2.05 -4.10 8.87
N SER A 151 -2.34 -5.25 9.49
CA SER A 151 -1.52 -5.77 10.60
C SER A 151 -0.07 -6.00 10.17
N GLY A 152 0.17 -6.58 8.98
CA GLY A 152 1.51 -6.75 8.45
C GLY A 152 2.26 -5.42 8.29
N VAL A 153 1.59 -4.42 7.72
CA VAL A 153 2.17 -3.07 7.53
C VAL A 153 2.48 -2.38 8.87
N ILE A 154 1.64 -2.60 9.91
CA ILE A 154 1.83 -1.99 11.25
C ILE A 154 2.97 -2.66 12.00
N PHE A 155 2.98 -4.00 12.05
CA PHE A 155 3.98 -4.74 12.81
C PHE A 155 5.33 -4.81 12.11
N GLY A 156 5.37 -4.68 10.78
CA GLY A 156 6.59 -4.72 9.98
C GLY A 156 7.65 -3.72 10.45
N PRO A 157 7.37 -2.41 10.47
CA PRO A 157 8.32 -1.39 10.88
C PRO A 157 8.87 -1.60 12.29
N VAL A 158 8.02 -2.02 13.23
CA VAL A 158 8.42 -2.31 14.61
C VAL A 158 9.40 -3.47 14.69
N LEU A 159 9.03 -4.58 14.05
CA LEU A 159 9.93 -5.75 14.01
C LEU A 159 11.23 -5.45 13.28
N GLY A 160 11.15 -4.75 12.15
CA GLY A 160 12.34 -4.36 11.38
C GLY A 160 13.28 -3.49 12.18
N SER A 161 12.77 -2.46 12.83
CA SER A 161 13.57 -1.53 13.63
C SER A 161 14.12 -2.20 14.89
N PHE A 162 13.30 -2.96 15.62
CA PHE A 162 13.73 -3.64 16.83
C PHE A 162 14.84 -4.66 16.56
N LEU A 163 14.65 -5.52 15.54
CA LEU A 163 15.64 -6.54 15.20
C LEU A 163 16.95 -5.96 14.62
N SER A 164 16.88 -4.81 13.95
CA SER A 164 18.06 -4.15 13.41
C SER A 164 18.90 -3.40 14.47
N GLN A 165 18.32 -3.14 15.65
CA GLN A 165 19.00 -2.48 16.77
C GLN A 165 19.60 -3.44 17.81
N THR A 166 19.16 -4.71 17.80
CA THR A 166 19.71 -5.66 18.75
C THR A 166 21.23 -5.64 18.68
N ASN A 167 21.90 -5.52 19.82
CA ASN A 167 23.37 -5.53 20.00
C ASN A 167 23.95 -6.92 19.63
N LEU A 168 23.31 -7.61 18.74
CA LEU A 168 23.84 -8.81 18.11
C LEU A 168 25.00 -8.37 17.22
N HIS A 169 26.19 -8.28 17.82
CA HIS A 169 27.45 -8.10 17.10
C HIS A 169 27.80 -9.33 16.23
N PHE A 170 26.79 -9.86 15.53
CA PHE A 170 26.99 -10.88 14.52
C PHE A 170 27.51 -10.22 13.25
N LYS A 171 28.82 -10.04 13.16
CA LYS A 171 29.51 -9.98 11.88
C LYS A 171 29.96 -11.41 11.56
N TYR A 172 29.06 -12.24 11.06
CA TYR A 172 29.44 -13.53 10.57
C TYR A 172 29.71 -13.40 9.07
N SER A 173 30.97 -13.45 8.71
CA SER A 173 31.43 -13.48 7.33
C SER A 173 31.84 -14.92 7.01
N PHE A 174 30.96 -15.65 6.34
CA PHE A 174 31.27 -16.97 5.82
C PHE A 174 31.23 -16.89 4.30
N TRP A 175 32.42 -16.90 3.69
CA TRP A 175 32.66 -16.84 2.25
C TRP A 175 31.98 -15.67 1.53
N ILE A 176 30.73 -15.79 1.04
CA ILE A 176 29.96 -14.74 0.34
C ILE A 176 28.84 -14.15 1.23
N LEU A 177 28.56 -14.79 2.37
CA LEU A 177 27.46 -14.46 3.26
C LEU A 177 27.94 -13.48 4.36
N HIS A 178 27.61 -12.20 4.19
CA HIS A 178 27.79 -11.19 5.22
C HIS A 178 26.49 -11.00 5.99
N LEU A 179 26.37 -11.70 7.11
CA LEU A 179 25.24 -11.52 8.03
C LEU A 179 25.52 -10.38 8.99
N ASP A 180 24.66 -9.41 9.04
CA ASP A 180 24.71 -8.33 10.00
C ASP A 180 23.34 -8.03 10.60
N ARG A 181 23.26 -6.99 11.47
CA ARG A 181 22.03 -6.57 12.12
C ARG A 181 20.88 -6.24 11.14
N PHE A 182 21.19 -5.78 9.93
CA PHE A 182 20.17 -5.49 8.90
C PHE A 182 19.66 -6.76 8.19
N SER A 183 20.44 -7.84 8.20
CA SER A 183 20.05 -9.11 7.60
C SER A 183 18.97 -9.84 8.41
N VAL A 184 19.01 -9.72 9.74
CA VAL A 184 18.17 -10.49 10.67
C VAL A 184 16.67 -10.35 10.40
N PRO A 185 16.09 -9.13 10.28
CA PRO A 185 14.64 -9.00 10.08
C PRO A 185 14.18 -9.62 8.76
N PHE A 186 14.96 -9.50 7.68
CA PHE A 186 14.61 -10.04 6.37
C PHE A 186 14.69 -11.58 6.36
N ILE A 187 15.72 -12.17 6.98
CA ILE A 187 15.86 -13.61 7.11
C ILE A 187 14.73 -14.19 7.95
N LEU A 188 14.35 -13.53 9.07
CA LEU A 188 13.23 -13.96 9.89
C LEU A 188 11.93 -14.03 9.07
N VAL A 189 11.65 -12.99 8.27
CA VAL A 189 10.44 -12.96 7.44
C VAL A 189 10.52 -13.97 6.30
N ALA A 190 11.70 -14.21 5.74
CA ALA A 190 11.89 -15.28 4.76
C ALA A 190 11.57 -16.65 5.37
N LEU A 191 12.01 -16.93 6.61
CA LEU A 191 11.69 -18.16 7.33
C LEU A 191 10.18 -18.28 7.65
N LEU A 192 9.54 -17.17 8.07
CA LEU A 192 8.10 -17.15 8.25
C LEU A 192 7.36 -17.43 6.93
N GLY A 193 7.79 -16.80 5.84
CA GLY A 193 7.25 -17.02 4.50
C GLY A 193 7.42 -18.47 4.05
N PHE A 194 8.59 -19.06 4.30
CA PHE A 194 8.87 -20.46 4.01
C PHE A 194 7.98 -21.40 4.82
N THR A 195 7.80 -21.14 6.11
CA THR A 195 6.91 -21.92 6.97
C THR A 195 5.47 -21.89 6.45
N VAL A 196 4.96 -20.70 6.12
CA VAL A 196 3.62 -20.53 5.54
C VAL A 196 3.51 -21.25 4.20
N LEU A 197 4.51 -21.17 3.33
CA LEU A 197 4.56 -21.87 2.05
C LEU A 197 4.47 -23.39 2.22
N VAL A 198 5.26 -23.98 3.12
CA VAL A 198 5.25 -25.42 3.38
C VAL A 198 3.88 -25.88 3.88
N ILE A 199 3.30 -25.17 4.84
CA ILE A 199 1.98 -25.48 5.38
C ILE A 199 0.91 -25.35 4.28
N LEU A 200 0.98 -24.30 3.45
CA LEU A 200 0.05 -24.06 2.36
C LEU A 200 0.12 -25.20 1.32
N ILE A 201 1.31 -25.60 0.90
CA ILE A 201 1.48 -26.71 -0.06
C ILE A 201 0.86 -27.99 0.48
N LYS A 202 1.14 -28.33 1.76
CA LYS A 202 0.60 -29.55 2.41
C LYS A 202 -0.92 -29.50 2.56
N SER A 203 -1.48 -28.36 3.00
CA SER A 203 -2.91 -28.20 3.25
C SER A 203 -3.77 -28.22 1.98
N PHE A 204 -3.20 -27.84 0.83
CA PHE A 204 -3.92 -27.75 -0.44
C PHE A 204 -3.70 -28.94 -1.38
N ARG A 205 -3.23 -30.07 -0.87
CA ARG A 205 -2.82 -31.22 -1.69
C ARG A 205 -3.93 -31.82 -2.57
N ASN A 206 -5.21 -31.61 -2.25
CA ASN A 206 -6.37 -32.26 -2.89
C ASN A 206 -7.34 -31.30 -3.62
N THR A 207 -6.92 -30.11 -4.05
CA THR A 207 -7.83 -29.21 -4.77
C THR A 207 -7.70 -29.37 -6.28
N LYS A 208 -8.80 -29.80 -6.92
CA LYS A 208 -8.96 -29.66 -8.37
C LYS A 208 -8.99 -28.16 -8.74
N PRO A 209 -8.34 -27.75 -9.84
CA PRO A 209 -8.45 -26.38 -10.30
C PRO A 209 -9.93 -26.04 -10.58
N VAL A 210 -10.43 -25.00 -9.96
CA VAL A 210 -11.77 -24.48 -10.28
C VAL A 210 -11.61 -23.68 -11.57
N SER A 211 -11.66 -24.37 -12.69
CA SER A 211 -11.68 -23.74 -14.01
C SER A 211 -13.07 -23.09 -14.26
N ARG A 212 -13.27 -21.90 -13.75
CA ARG A 212 -14.31 -21.01 -14.27
C ARG A 212 -13.68 -20.07 -15.28
N PHE A 213 -13.51 -20.55 -16.50
CA PHE A 213 -13.35 -19.68 -17.65
C PHE A 213 -14.64 -18.85 -17.79
N VAL A 214 -14.70 -17.71 -17.14
CA VAL A 214 -15.59 -16.65 -17.57
C VAL A 214 -14.85 -15.92 -18.71
N SER A 215 -14.86 -16.57 -19.88
CA SER A 215 -14.44 -15.94 -21.14
C SER A 215 -15.55 -14.99 -21.60
N GLY A 216 -15.75 -13.93 -20.87
CA GLY A 216 -16.45 -12.77 -21.37
C GLY A 216 -15.42 -11.82 -21.99
N LYS A 217 -15.27 -11.83 -23.31
CA LYS A 217 -14.69 -10.70 -24.06
C LYS A 217 -15.58 -9.48 -23.83
N GLN A 218 -15.49 -8.86 -22.64
CA GLN A 218 -16.08 -7.54 -22.45
C GLN A 218 -15.23 -6.58 -23.28
N LYS A 219 -15.80 -6.10 -24.40
CA LYS A 219 -15.27 -4.95 -25.12
C LYS A 219 -15.04 -3.83 -24.13
N LEU A 220 -13.78 -3.38 -24.03
CA LEU A 220 -13.37 -2.27 -23.19
C LEU A 220 -13.89 -0.96 -23.78
N ASN A 221 -15.18 -0.68 -23.66
CA ASN A 221 -15.69 0.65 -23.91
C ASN A 221 -15.32 1.54 -22.72
N PHE A 222 -14.22 2.25 -22.83
CA PHE A 222 -13.75 3.23 -21.85
C PHE A 222 -14.52 4.54 -22.04
N SER A 223 -15.71 4.65 -21.47
CA SER A 223 -16.33 5.95 -21.25
C SER A 223 -16.13 6.33 -19.79
N PHE A 224 -15.08 7.11 -19.53
CA PHE A 224 -14.84 7.65 -18.19
C PHE A 224 -15.66 8.94 -18.00
N SER A 225 -16.58 8.93 -17.04
CA SER A 225 -17.22 10.17 -16.61
C SER A 225 -16.13 11.10 -15.99
N ARG A 226 -16.27 12.41 -16.17
CA ARG A 226 -15.38 13.39 -15.53
C ARG A 226 -15.31 13.19 -14.02
N PHE A 227 -16.43 12.83 -13.41
CA PHE A 227 -16.53 12.51 -11.99
C PHE A 227 -15.61 11.34 -11.59
N PHE A 228 -15.58 10.26 -12.39
CA PHE A 228 -14.71 9.12 -12.15
C PHE A 228 -13.23 9.49 -12.25
N ILE A 229 -12.85 10.27 -13.27
CA ILE A 229 -11.46 10.74 -13.46
C ILE A 229 -11.00 11.54 -12.23
N VAL A 230 -11.84 12.44 -11.70
CA VAL A 230 -11.48 13.24 -10.52
C VAL A 230 -11.30 12.36 -9.28
N LEU A 231 -12.13 11.34 -9.07
CA LEU A 231 -11.95 10.38 -7.97
C LEU A 231 -10.64 9.59 -8.11
N LEU A 232 -10.25 9.21 -9.33
CA LEU A 232 -8.98 8.52 -9.59
C LEU A 232 -7.79 9.46 -9.32
N LEU A 233 -7.86 10.71 -9.74
CA LEU A 233 -6.82 11.72 -9.47
C LEU A 233 -6.66 11.95 -7.97
N LEU A 234 -7.76 12.12 -7.23
CA LEU A 234 -7.72 12.27 -5.77
C LEU A 234 -7.09 11.05 -5.09
N SER A 235 -7.43 9.85 -5.55
CA SER A 235 -6.86 8.59 -5.03
C SER A 235 -5.35 8.51 -5.30
N SER A 236 -4.92 8.88 -6.51
CA SER A 236 -3.50 8.90 -6.89
C SER A 236 -2.72 9.93 -6.09
N VAL A 237 -3.26 11.15 -5.91
CA VAL A 237 -2.65 12.21 -5.10
C VAL A 237 -2.48 11.75 -3.65
N MET A 238 -3.50 11.13 -3.05
CA MET A 238 -3.39 10.62 -1.68
C MET A 238 -2.33 9.54 -1.57
N GLN A 239 -2.28 8.61 -2.52
CA GLN A 239 -1.28 7.55 -2.51
C GLN A 239 0.13 8.09 -2.74
N PHE A 240 0.29 9.08 -3.63
CA PHE A 240 1.54 9.82 -3.84
C PHE A 240 2.04 10.44 -2.53
N VAL A 241 1.17 11.13 -1.83
CA VAL A 241 1.52 11.82 -0.57
C VAL A 241 1.88 10.85 0.54
N VAL A 242 1.13 9.75 0.67
CA VAL A 242 1.42 8.71 1.68
C VAL A 242 2.79 8.10 1.44
N THR A 243 3.10 7.67 0.21
CA THR A 243 4.38 7.02 -0.08
C THR A 243 5.55 7.99 -0.13
N LEU A 244 5.31 9.27 -0.51
CA LEU A 244 6.28 10.34 -0.34
C LEU A 244 6.61 10.52 1.15
N PHE A 245 5.57 10.64 2.00
CA PHE A 245 5.75 10.78 3.45
C PHE A 245 6.52 9.58 4.01
N GLU A 246 6.14 8.35 3.69
CA GLU A 246 6.82 7.14 4.15
C GLU A 246 8.33 7.18 3.83
N THR A 247 8.69 7.55 2.61
CA THR A 247 10.09 7.56 2.18
C THR A 247 10.86 8.73 2.76
N VAL A 248 10.29 9.95 2.68
CA VAL A 248 10.94 11.17 3.12
C VAL A 248 11.05 11.22 4.65
N PHE A 249 10.00 10.75 5.38
CA PHE A 249 10.05 10.68 6.85
C PHE A 249 11.20 9.79 7.34
N SER A 250 11.46 8.66 6.69
CA SER A 250 12.58 7.79 7.05
C SER A 250 13.93 8.50 6.89
N ILE A 251 14.11 9.26 5.81
CA ILE A 251 15.36 10.01 5.52
C ILE A 251 15.46 11.24 6.42
N TYR A 252 14.38 12.01 6.56
CA TYR A 252 14.31 13.21 7.39
C TYR A 252 14.52 12.87 8.87
N GLY A 253 13.84 11.83 9.35
CA GLY A 253 14.00 11.33 10.72
C GLY A 253 15.45 10.98 11.03
N LYS A 254 16.12 10.27 10.12
CA LYS A 254 17.53 9.90 10.26
C LYS A 254 18.46 11.11 10.21
N ASN A 255 18.34 11.99 9.19
CA ASN A 255 19.35 12.99 8.88
C ASN A 255 19.12 14.33 9.61
N GLN A 256 17.87 14.71 9.90
CA GLN A 256 17.51 15.98 10.55
C GLN A 256 17.14 15.82 12.02
N LEU A 257 16.27 14.84 12.32
CA LEU A 257 15.84 14.60 13.70
C LEU A 257 16.80 13.70 14.47
N LEU A 258 17.81 13.14 13.80
CA LEU A 258 18.78 12.19 14.36
C LEU A 258 18.11 10.98 15.05
N PHE A 259 16.94 10.59 14.56
CA PHE A 259 16.18 9.46 15.08
C PHE A 259 16.91 8.15 14.79
N SER A 260 16.89 7.26 15.76
CA SER A 260 17.26 5.86 15.55
C SER A 260 16.21 5.16 14.66
N SER A 261 16.60 4.03 14.05
CA SER A 261 15.65 3.20 13.29
C SER A 261 14.41 2.83 14.11
N ASN A 262 14.54 2.65 15.44
CA ASN A 262 13.43 2.34 16.33
C ASN A 262 12.42 3.49 16.44
N GLN A 263 12.91 4.73 16.62
CA GLN A 263 12.03 5.90 16.68
C GLN A 263 11.28 6.11 15.36
N ILE A 264 11.95 5.90 14.22
CA ILE A 264 11.29 5.90 12.91
C ILE A 264 10.25 4.78 12.80
N GLY A 265 10.60 3.57 13.27
CA GLY A 265 9.69 2.42 13.31
C GLY A 265 8.45 2.67 14.16
N ILE A 266 8.60 3.32 15.33
CA ILE A 266 7.49 3.74 16.19
C ILE A 266 6.60 4.75 15.45
N GLY A 267 7.17 5.72 14.74
CA GLY A 267 6.41 6.66 13.92
C GLY A 267 5.52 5.97 12.89
N PHE A 268 6.05 4.97 12.18
CA PHE A 268 5.25 4.16 11.24
C PHE A 268 4.20 3.30 11.92
N MET A 269 4.52 2.72 13.09
CA MET A 269 3.55 1.96 13.89
C MET A 269 2.38 2.85 14.31
N VAL A 270 2.67 4.05 14.82
CA VAL A 270 1.64 5.02 15.23
C VAL A 270 0.76 5.38 14.03
N CYS A 271 1.38 5.72 12.89
CA CYS A 271 0.65 6.03 11.67
C CYS A 271 -0.28 4.87 11.25
N GLY A 272 0.26 3.66 11.15
CA GLY A 272 -0.50 2.48 10.76
C GLY A 272 -1.61 2.11 11.76
N ALA A 273 -1.35 2.20 13.07
CA ALA A 273 -2.33 1.92 14.11
C ALA A 273 -3.53 2.89 14.06
N ILE A 274 -3.25 4.19 13.91
CA ILE A 274 -4.30 5.21 13.74
C ILE A 274 -5.13 4.95 12.49
N MET A 275 -4.48 4.66 11.36
CA MET A 275 -5.20 4.33 10.13
C MET A 275 -6.05 3.05 10.28
N ALA A 276 -5.54 2.00 10.91
CA ALA A 276 -6.25 0.74 11.11
C ALA A 276 -7.50 0.91 11.99
N VAL A 277 -7.45 1.78 13.00
CA VAL A 277 -8.58 2.08 13.89
C VAL A 277 -9.57 3.03 13.23
N LEU A 278 -9.10 4.12 12.64
CA LEU A 278 -9.97 5.21 12.17
C LEU A 278 -10.57 4.97 10.79
N GLN A 279 -9.92 4.24 9.87
CA GLN A 279 -10.50 3.93 8.56
C GLN A 279 -11.85 3.21 8.64
N PRO A 280 -12.01 2.12 9.42
CA PRO A 280 -13.31 1.48 9.60
C PRO A 280 -14.35 2.39 10.27
N VAL A 281 -13.92 3.23 11.22
CA VAL A 281 -14.81 4.18 11.91
C VAL A 281 -15.38 5.19 10.91
N PHE A 282 -14.52 5.83 10.12
CA PHE A 282 -14.97 6.80 9.11
C PHE A 282 -15.78 6.15 7.98
N ALA A 283 -15.41 4.94 7.56
CA ALA A 283 -16.18 4.19 6.55
C ALA A 283 -17.59 3.79 7.02
N THR A 284 -17.78 3.54 8.33
CA THR A 284 -19.04 2.99 8.86
C THR A 284 -19.92 4.07 9.48
N TYR A 285 -19.32 4.95 10.24
CA TYR A 285 -20.05 5.95 11.04
C TYR A 285 -19.87 7.38 10.52
N GLY A 286 -18.86 7.62 9.68
CA GLY A 286 -18.53 8.95 9.22
C GLY A 286 -19.68 9.64 8.49
N GLU A 287 -20.45 8.94 7.66
CA GLU A 287 -21.59 9.49 6.92
C GLU A 287 -22.75 9.97 7.81
N LYS A 288 -22.84 9.45 9.04
CA LYS A 288 -23.85 9.91 10.02
C LYS A 288 -23.54 11.32 10.56
N VAL A 289 -22.27 11.74 10.51
CA VAL A 289 -21.80 13.02 11.05
C VAL A 289 -21.52 14.01 9.93
N LEU A 290 -20.81 13.57 8.88
CA LEU A 290 -20.39 14.40 7.76
C LEU A 290 -20.62 13.68 6.44
N SER A 291 -21.14 14.36 5.41
CA SER A 291 -21.23 13.77 4.08
C SER A 291 -19.86 13.34 3.56
N THR A 292 -19.82 12.26 2.77
CA THR A 292 -18.60 11.68 2.16
C THR A 292 -17.66 12.75 1.57
N LYS A 293 -18.22 13.73 0.84
CA LYS A 293 -17.43 14.81 0.23
C LYS A 293 -16.79 15.74 1.28
N LYS A 294 -17.52 16.07 2.35
CA LYS A 294 -16.98 16.89 3.44
C LYS A 294 -15.90 16.14 4.20
N GLN A 295 -16.05 14.81 4.39
CA GLN A 295 -15.00 13.99 5.00
C GLN A 295 -13.74 13.98 4.14
N ILE A 296 -13.86 13.82 2.81
CA ILE A 296 -12.72 13.87 1.90
C ILE A 296 -12.04 15.26 1.97
N ALA A 297 -12.81 16.34 1.89
CA ALA A 297 -12.24 17.69 1.96
C ALA A 297 -11.55 17.98 3.29
N LEU A 298 -12.18 17.62 4.42
CA LEU A 298 -11.60 17.79 5.76
C LEU A 298 -10.35 16.93 5.95
N GLY A 299 -10.37 15.67 5.50
CA GLY A 299 -9.22 14.79 5.57
C GLY A 299 -8.04 15.28 4.72
N LEU A 300 -8.30 15.82 3.52
CA LEU A 300 -7.28 16.48 2.70
C LEU A 300 -6.73 17.73 3.41
N PHE A 301 -7.58 18.54 4.03
CA PHE A 301 -7.15 19.72 4.77
C PHE A 301 -6.25 19.35 5.96
N ILE A 302 -6.68 18.38 6.79
CA ILE A 302 -5.92 17.92 7.95
C ILE A 302 -4.57 17.35 7.51
N SER A 303 -4.53 16.45 6.51
CA SER A 303 -3.28 15.86 6.04
C SER A 303 -2.35 16.86 5.36
N GLY A 304 -2.91 17.81 4.59
CA GLY A 304 -2.13 18.85 3.93
C GLY A 304 -1.47 19.81 4.90
N VAL A 305 -2.24 20.33 5.90
CA VAL A 305 -1.70 21.19 6.96
C VAL A 305 -0.66 20.45 7.80
N SER A 306 -0.93 19.19 8.17
CA SER A 306 0.03 18.38 8.93
C SER A 306 1.36 18.25 8.22
N LEU A 307 1.38 18.05 6.90
CA LEU A 307 2.60 17.97 6.11
C LEU A 307 3.36 19.30 6.10
N ILE A 308 2.68 20.42 5.90
CA ILE A 308 3.34 21.73 5.89
C ILE A 308 3.98 22.07 7.23
N VAL A 309 3.33 21.68 8.34
CA VAL A 309 3.85 21.92 9.69
C VAL A 309 4.98 20.95 10.05
N PHE A 310 5.01 19.75 9.46
CA PHE A 310 5.90 18.66 9.84
C PHE A 310 7.39 19.05 9.94
N PRO A 311 8.00 19.73 8.95
CA PRO A 311 9.43 20.02 8.97
C PRO A 311 9.86 21.09 9.99
N PHE A 312 8.93 21.73 10.69
CA PHE A 312 9.21 22.72 11.71
C PHE A 312 9.24 22.14 13.13
N LEU A 313 8.99 20.83 13.27
CA LEU A 313 8.99 20.15 14.56
C LEU A 313 10.31 19.42 14.80
N ASN A 314 10.90 19.67 15.96
CA ASN A 314 12.16 19.05 16.39
C ASN A 314 11.99 18.12 17.60
N ASN A 315 10.81 18.16 18.27
CA ASN A 315 10.55 17.34 19.44
C ASN A 315 9.88 16.02 19.02
N GLU A 316 10.40 14.90 19.50
CA GLU A 316 9.94 13.54 19.17
C GLU A 316 8.43 13.35 19.43
N PHE A 317 7.92 13.80 20.58
CA PHE A 317 6.50 13.68 20.92
C PHE A 317 5.61 14.52 20.01
N MET A 318 6.05 15.72 19.64
CA MET A 318 5.33 16.59 18.69
C MET A 318 5.29 15.96 17.30
N VAL A 319 6.39 15.34 16.86
CA VAL A 319 6.46 14.60 15.59
C VAL A 319 5.46 13.46 15.58
N TYR A 320 5.41 12.62 16.62
CA TYR A 320 4.43 11.54 16.71
C TYR A 320 3.00 12.08 16.82
N GLY A 321 2.77 13.16 17.56
CA GLY A 321 1.47 13.83 17.62
C GLY A 321 1.02 14.30 16.23
N LEU A 322 1.90 14.88 15.44
CA LEU A 322 1.57 15.32 14.09
C LEU A 322 1.37 14.15 13.10
N ILE A 323 2.11 13.04 13.29
CA ILE A 323 1.85 11.78 12.54
C ILE A 323 0.44 11.26 12.81
N ILE A 324 -0.05 11.34 14.06
CA ILE A 324 -1.45 10.98 14.41
C ILE A 324 -2.44 11.85 13.63
N VAL A 325 -2.20 13.18 13.60
CA VAL A 325 -3.06 14.12 12.87
C VAL A 325 -3.04 13.83 11.36
N PHE A 326 -1.85 13.63 10.78
CA PHE A 326 -1.70 13.24 9.37
C PHE A 326 -2.43 11.94 9.04
N ALA A 327 -2.19 10.89 9.83
CA ALA A 327 -2.81 9.58 9.66
C ALA A 327 -4.35 9.64 9.79
N THR A 328 -4.88 10.50 10.67
CA THR A 328 -6.32 10.76 10.80
C THR A 328 -6.89 11.36 9.51
N GLY A 329 -6.20 12.34 8.91
CA GLY A 329 -6.59 12.92 7.63
C GLY A 329 -6.62 11.86 6.52
N VAL A 330 -5.57 11.04 6.40
CA VAL A 330 -5.51 9.94 5.42
C VAL A 330 -6.61 8.91 5.66
N ALA A 331 -6.89 8.56 6.92
CA ALA A 331 -7.94 7.62 7.30
C ALA A 331 -9.35 8.11 6.93
N MET A 332 -9.58 9.42 6.89
CA MET A 332 -10.84 10.01 6.42
C MET A 332 -10.97 9.95 4.89
N VAL A 333 -9.88 10.11 4.14
CA VAL A 333 -9.94 10.21 2.67
C VAL A 333 -10.01 8.85 2.00
N THR A 334 -9.10 7.94 2.36
CA THR A 334 -8.87 6.70 1.61
C THR A 334 -10.10 5.79 1.49
N PRO A 335 -10.83 5.44 2.57
CA PRO A 335 -12.00 4.56 2.47
C PRO A 335 -13.17 5.25 1.75
N ASN A 336 -13.30 6.55 1.88
CA ASN A 336 -14.35 7.32 1.22
C ASN A 336 -14.15 7.39 -0.30
N LEU A 337 -12.90 7.52 -0.78
CA LEU A 337 -12.59 7.46 -2.21
C LEU A 337 -12.84 6.06 -2.77
N LEU A 338 -12.44 5.00 -2.05
CA LEU A 338 -12.70 3.63 -2.45
C LEU A 338 -14.20 3.34 -2.53
N SER A 339 -14.98 3.78 -1.54
CA SER A 339 -16.43 3.66 -1.52
C SER A 339 -17.07 4.41 -2.69
N ALA A 340 -16.70 5.67 -2.93
CA ALA A 340 -17.21 6.48 -4.02
C ALA A 340 -16.96 5.82 -5.40
N VAL A 341 -15.75 5.30 -5.63
CA VAL A 341 -15.39 4.58 -6.86
C VAL A 341 -16.18 3.28 -7.01
N SER A 342 -16.39 2.55 -5.91
CA SER A 342 -17.13 1.28 -5.94
C SER A 342 -18.62 1.46 -6.28
N LEU A 343 -19.21 2.56 -5.85
CA LEU A 343 -20.64 2.87 -6.01
C LEU A 343 -21.01 3.41 -7.41
N LEU A 344 -20.02 3.84 -8.22
CA LEU A 344 -20.28 4.41 -9.54
C LEU A 344 -20.95 3.46 -10.54
N SER A 345 -20.78 2.15 -10.37
CA SER A 345 -21.44 1.17 -11.23
C SER A 345 -21.63 -0.16 -10.51
N LYS A 346 -22.86 -0.57 -10.31
CA LYS A 346 -23.20 -1.87 -9.71
C LYS A 346 -22.67 -3.07 -10.52
N ASN A 347 -22.59 -2.95 -11.84
CA ASN A 347 -22.18 -4.04 -12.73
C ASN A 347 -20.67 -4.10 -12.98
N ASN A 348 -19.93 -3.02 -12.72
CA ASN A 348 -18.49 -2.88 -13.03
C ASN A 348 -17.65 -2.53 -11.80
N THR A 349 -18.12 -2.78 -10.59
CA THR A 349 -17.43 -2.42 -9.33
C THR A 349 -16.00 -2.94 -9.27
N GLY A 350 -15.78 -4.23 -9.59
CA GLY A 350 -14.45 -4.81 -9.58
C GLY A 350 -13.49 -4.14 -10.56
N ARG A 351 -13.98 -3.80 -11.77
CA ARG A 351 -13.21 -3.07 -12.79
C ARG A 351 -12.81 -1.67 -12.28
N ASN A 352 -13.76 -0.93 -11.70
CA ASN A 352 -13.51 0.42 -11.21
C ASN A 352 -12.47 0.44 -10.09
N ILE A 353 -12.54 -0.52 -9.14
CA ILE A 353 -11.55 -0.70 -8.08
C ILE A 353 -10.18 -1.07 -8.66
N SER A 354 -10.13 -1.94 -9.68
CA SER A 354 -8.86 -2.30 -10.33
C SER A 354 -8.21 -1.11 -11.02
N ILE A 355 -8.99 -0.26 -11.70
CA ILE A 355 -8.49 0.98 -12.31
C ILE A 355 -7.97 1.93 -11.23
N GLN A 356 -8.70 2.09 -10.12
CA GLN A 356 -8.24 2.90 -8.99
C GLN A 356 -6.94 2.36 -8.40
N SER A 357 -6.81 1.04 -8.21
CA SER A 357 -5.56 0.43 -7.73
C SER A 357 -4.39 0.69 -8.67
N SER A 358 -4.60 0.59 -9.99
CA SER A 358 -3.56 0.91 -10.98
C SER A 358 -3.17 2.38 -10.92
N THR A 359 -4.13 3.29 -10.75
CA THR A 359 -3.87 4.72 -10.61
C THR A 359 -3.13 5.04 -9.30
N ASN A 360 -3.48 4.33 -8.21
CA ASN A 360 -2.75 4.43 -6.94
C ASN A 360 -1.29 3.99 -7.08
N SER A 361 -1.01 2.96 -7.89
CA SER A 361 0.37 2.52 -8.15
C SER A 361 1.21 3.62 -8.81
N ILE A 362 0.61 4.49 -9.63
CA ILE A 362 1.32 5.66 -10.18
C ILE A 362 1.75 6.60 -9.04
N GLY A 363 0.87 6.87 -8.08
CA GLY A 363 1.21 7.65 -6.89
C GLY A 363 2.33 7.00 -6.08
N GLN A 364 2.27 5.68 -5.88
CA GLN A 364 3.31 4.91 -5.17
C GLN A 364 4.68 4.96 -5.86
N ILE A 365 4.72 5.06 -7.18
CA ILE A 365 5.96 5.16 -7.95
C ILE A 365 6.52 6.58 -7.87
N LEU A 366 5.68 7.59 -8.09
CA LEU A 366 6.12 8.99 -8.17
C LEU A 366 6.46 9.58 -6.80
N GLY A 367 5.77 9.16 -5.73
CA GLY A 367 5.96 9.70 -4.38
C GLY A 367 7.41 9.63 -3.90
N PRO A 368 8.01 8.44 -3.82
CA PRO A 368 9.39 8.29 -3.36
C PRO A 368 10.42 8.99 -4.26
N ILE A 369 10.28 8.87 -5.60
CA ILE A 369 11.23 9.48 -6.55
C ILE A 369 11.22 11.00 -6.42
N LEU A 370 10.03 11.61 -6.51
CA LEU A 370 9.92 13.07 -6.43
C LEU A 370 10.24 13.58 -5.03
N GLY A 371 9.81 12.84 -3.99
CA GLY A 371 10.12 13.18 -2.61
C GLY A 371 11.63 13.24 -2.35
N THR A 372 12.37 12.23 -2.77
CA THR A 372 13.83 12.20 -2.59
C THR A 372 14.57 13.16 -3.50
N TRP A 373 14.07 13.41 -4.73
CA TRP A 373 14.61 14.43 -5.61
C TRP A 373 14.50 15.84 -5.00
N MET A 374 13.36 16.16 -4.38
CA MET A 374 13.14 17.44 -3.71
C MET A 374 14.08 17.65 -2.50
N LEU A 375 14.52 16.57 -1.83
CA LEU A 375 15.48 16.63 -0.72
C LEU A 375 16.83 17.23 -1.13
N ALA A 376 17.22 17.13 -2.40
CA ALA A 376 18.44 17.73 -2.90
C ALA A 376 18.45 19.26 -2.80
N GLY A 377 17.27 19.90 -2.86
CA GLY A 377 17.14 21.34 -2.67
C GLY A 377 17.01 21.74 -1.19
N SER A 378 16.18 21.06 -0.43
CA SER A 378 16.00 21.27 1.01
C SER A 378 15.17 20.15 1.63
N PHE A 379 15.44 19.83 2.89
CA PHE A 379 14.64 18.87 3.67
C PHE A 379 13.17 19.35 3.91
N TYR A 380 12.88 20.64 3.75
CA TYR A 380 11.53 21.21 3.90
C TYR A 380 10.67 21.01 2.66
N TYR A 381 11.27 21.03 1.47
CA TYR A 381 10.53 21.06 0.19
C TYR A 381 9.57 19.89 0.00
N PRO A 382 9.93 18.62 0.24
CA PRO A 382 9.01 17.50 0.00
C PRO A 382 7.72 17.63 0.81
N PHE A 383 7.84 18.03 2.09
CA PHE A 383 6.69 18.14 2.99
C PHE A 383 5.79 19.33 2.60
N ILE A 384 6.37 20.50 2.35
CA ILE A 384 5.62 21.71 2.00
C ILE A 384 4.92 21.52 0.65
N ILE A 385 5.64 21.01 -0.36
CA ILE A 385 5.06 20.81 -1.70
C ILE A 385 3.98 19.75 -1.65
N ALA A 386 4.21 18.61 -0.99
CA ALA A 386 3.19 17.58 -0.83
C ALA A 386 1.95 18.10 -0.10
N GLY A 387 2.13 18.89 0.96
CA GLY A 387 1.03 19.53 1.67
C GLY A 387 0.24 20.49 0.79
N MET A 388 0.92 21.35 0.00
CA MET A 388 0.27 22.24 -0.97
C MET A 388 -0.50 21.48 -2.05
N VAL A 389 0.07 20.38 -2.59
CA VAL A 389 -0.62 19.52 -3.57
C VAL A 389 -1.90 18.95 -3.00
N VAL A 390 -1.88 18.48 -1.74
CA VAL A 390 -3.08 17.99 -1.06
C VAL A 390 -4.11 19.07 -0.84
N LEU A 391 -3.69 20.27 -0.39
CA LEU A 391 -4.61 21.40 -0.21
C LEU A 391 -5.23 21.83 -1.54
N PHE A 392 -4.45 21.87 -2.61
CA PHE A 392 -4.94 22.16 -3.95
C PHE A 392 -5.96 21.14 -4.45
N ALA A 393 -5.79 19.86 -4.07
CA ALA A 393 -6.72 18.79 -4.38
C ALA A 393 -8.13 18.99 -3.75
N ILE A 394 -8.28 19.84 -2.73
CA ILE A 394 -9.59 20.24 -2.18
C ILE A 394 -10.44 20.92 -3.27
N GLY A 395 -9.81 21.70 -4.16
CA GLY A 395 -10.50 22.30 -5.32
C GLY A 395 -11.17 21.26 -6.23
N LEU A 396 -10.56 20.07 -6.39
CA LEU A 396 -11.17 18.97 -7.13
C LEU A 396 -12.42 18.43 -6.43
N VAL A 397 -12.42 18.38 -5.10
CA VAL A 397 -13.62 17.98 -4.32
C VAL A 397 -14.76 18.99 -4.49
N TYR A 398 -14.44 20.28 -4.51
CA TYR A 398 -15.42 21.32 -4.77
C TYR A 398 -16.02 21.20 -6.19
N TYR A 399 -15.20 20.95 -7.18
CA TYR A 399 -15.64 20.67 -8.55
C TYR A 399 -16.61 19.47 -8.62
N LEU A 400 -16.33 18.37 -7.91
CA LEU A 400 -17.24 17.22 -7.77
C LEU A 400 -18.60 17.63 -7.17
N ASN A 401 -18.60 18.61 -6.29
CA ASN A 401 -19.84 19.08 -5.66
C ASN A 401 -20.73 19.84 -6.64
N GLN A 402 -20.17 20.65 -7.52
CA GLN A 402 -20.93 21.39 -8.55
C GLN A 402 -21.54 20.42 -9.58
N GLN A 403 -20.79 19.41 -10.06
CA GLN A 403 -21.31 18.45 -11.03
C GLN A 403 -22.46 17.59 -10.48
N SER A 404 -22.43 17.19 -9.20
CA SER A 404 -23.53 16.43 -8.61
C SER A 404 -24.80 17.25 -8.41
N ARG A 405 -24.69 18.55 -8.17
CA ARG A 405 -25.85 19.46 -8.12
C ARG A 405 -26.46 19.65 -9.51
N GLY A 406 -25.64 19.76 -10.55
CA GLY A 406 -26.12 19.84 -11.93
C GLY A 406 -26.85 18.59 -12.41
N MET A 407 -26.37 17.39 -12.06
CA MET A 407 -27.04 16.13 -12.39
C MET A 407 -28.37 15.95 -11.64
N ASN A 408 -28.44 16.29 -10.35
CA ASN A 408 -29.67 16.24 -9.58
C ASN A 408 -30.70 17.30 -10.07
N GLY A 409 -30.22 18.49 -10.45
CA GLY A 409 -31.07 19.51 -11.07
C GLY A 409 -31.66 19.05 -12.41
N ALA A 410 -30.86 18.42 -13.27
CA ALA A 410 -31.30 17.89 -14.56
C ALA A 410 -32.31 16.73 -14.41
N LEU A 411 -32.13 15.85 -13.39
CA LEU A 411 -33.08 14.77 -13.09
C LEU A 411 -34.43 15.30 -12.57
N LEU A 412 -34.42 16.36 -11.74
CA LEU A 412 -35.63 17.01 -11.24
C LEU A 412 -36.40 17.74 -12.37
N VAL A 413 -35.67 18.42 -13.26
CA VAL A 413 -36.28 19.07 -14.44
C VAL A 413 -36.83 18.04 -15.43
N GLY A 414 -36.14 16.89 -15.61
CA GLY A 414 -36.62 15.80 -16.46
C GLY A 414 -37.87 15.08 -15.90
N GLN A 415 -38.01 15.01 -14.57
CA GLN A 415 -39.20 14.45 -13.93
C GLN A 415 -40.40 15.42 -13.99
N GLN A 416 -40.17 16.72 -13.82
CA GLN A 416 -41.22 17.72 -13.97
C GLN A 416 -41.74 17.82 -15.41
N LYS A 417 -40.87 17.67 -16.42
CA LYS A 417 -41.27 17.68 -17.81
C LYS A 417 -42.15 16.44 -18.18
N LYS A 418 -41.82 15.26 -17.61
CA LYS A 418 -42.62 14.05 -17.76
C LYS A 418 -43.99 14.10 -17.03
N SER A 419 -44.14 14.92 -16.00
CA SER A 419 -45.39 15.08 -15.28
C SER A 419 -46.31 16.12 -15.95
N ASN A 420 -45.79 17.02 -16.79
CA ASN A 420 -46.58 17.97 -17.55
C ASN A 420 -46.96 17.52 -18.95
N ASP A 421 -46.37 16.43 -19.46
CA ASP A 421 -46.68 15.83 -20.78
C ASP A 421 -47.56 14.57 -20.62
N GLY A 422 -48.32 14.42 -19.56
CA GLY A 422 -49.33 13.38 -19.36
C GLY A 422 -50.69 13.79 -19.93
N PRO A 423 -51.50 12.82 -20.43
CA PRO A 423 -52.56 12.97 -21.41
C PRO A 423 -53.70 13.89 -21.03
#